data_9d8232c314d1f67410a6405ff1396f85
#
_entry.id   9d8232c314d1f67410a6405ff1396f85
#
_cell.length_a   1.000
_cell.length_b   1.000
_cell.length_c   1.000
_cell.angle_alpha   90.00
_cell.angle_beta   90.00
_cell.angle_gamma   90.00
#
_symmetry.space_group_name_H-M   'P 1'
#
loop_
_entity.id
_entity.type
_entity.pdbx_description
1 polymer ?
#
loop_
_entity_poly.entity_id
_entity_poly.type
_entity_poly.pdbx_seq_one_letter_code
_entity_poly.pdbx_strand_id
1 'polypeptide(L)'
;MFTVEGFQMASEKLNMIEQFKNLDILKVDRRTFLKAVAALGATSFVSIYGNQLVKALEFSETKVLWLHGAECTGCSVSALNATAPDFVDALSALNISLVFHETLLAQQGIFVDGKLVGTSDLNAEILLEELAEEGGYILVVEGSIGNGPDGTGKINMIGNHTFKDIFAKTAKKADAIIALGTCATYGGITITDCATRKYCDFMGVNQTENKKGGMMQVLGLNKPVINLPGCPIHPDWFFLTVAAVLLGKIDVSDLKGVLDSIGRPKVFYPPNATLHDNCPRRGFYDRGVLDKRFAEGGCLWKIGCKAPYVHSDCALRKWNNGTSMCMQVGGPCIACVEPIFPNGAMPFYVETESAGVLFGVNLGTISALAVGAAVVAAGVHAVRRINKEK
;
A
#
# COMPACT_ATOMS: atom_id res chain seq x y z
N MET A 1 -19.46 25.14 -14.52
CA MET A 1 -20.34 25.89 -13.60
C MET A 1 -20.11 25.21 -12.24
N PHE A 2 -19.27 25.78 -11.39
CA PHE A 2 -19.01 25.26 -10.06
C PHE A 2 -20.21 25.63 -9.20
N THR A 3 -20.82 24.65 -8.53
CA THR A 3 -21.95 24.88 -7.65
C THR A 3 -21.50 25.59 -6.38
N VAL A 4 -22.33 26.48 -5.86
CA VAL A 4 -22.09 27.25 -4.62
C VAL A 4 -21.76 26.33 -3.42
N GLU A 5 -22.33 25.11 -3.39
CA GLU A 5 -22.07 24.08 -2.38
C GLU A 5 -20.62 23.58 -2.41
N GLY A 6 -20.01 23.42 -3.58
CA GLY A 6 -18.59 23.03 -3.70
C GLY A 6 -17.63 24.11 -3.17
N PHE A 7 -18.00 25.38 -3.28
CA PHE A 7 -17.21 26.50 -2.77
C PHE A 7 -17.34 26.63 -1.25
N GLN A 8 -18.51 26.32 -0.71
CA GLN A 8 -18.80 26.36 0.72
C GLN A 8 -18.07 25.23 1.47
N MET A 9 -18.09 23.99 0.92
CA MET A 9 -17.32 22.89 1.47
C MET A 9 -15.79 23.10 1.39
N ALA A 10 -15.30 23.75 0.35
CA ALA A 10 -13.88 24.10 0.25
C ALA A 10 -13.49 25.19 1.26
N SER A 11 -14.36 26.18 1.49
CA SER A 11 -14.17 27.23 2.50
C SER A 11 -14.20 26.70 3.93
N GLU A 12 -15.11 25.78 4.25
CA GLU A 12 -15.18 25.13 5.56
C GLU A 12 -13.97 24.23 5.83
N LYS A 13 -13.46 23.50 4.80
CA LYS A 13 -12.20 22.75 4.89
C LYS A 13 -10.99 23.66 5.10
N LEU A 14 -10.91 24.80 4.40
CA LEU A 14 -9.83 25.78 4.59
C LEU A 14 -9.86 26.40 6.00
N ASN A 15 -11.05 26.77 6.50
CA ASN A 15 -11.21 27.29 7.86
C ASN A 15 -10.82 26.25 8.92
N MET A 16 -11.13 24.99 8.70
CA MET A 16 -10.74 23.90 9.61
C MET A 16 -9.23 23.69 9.59
N ILE A 17 -8.59 23.73 8.43
CA ILE A 17 -7.14 23.62 8.28
C ILE A 17 -6.42 24.82 8.94
N GLU A 18 -6.95 26.04 8.84
CA GLU A 18 -6.38 27.21 9.51
C GLU A 18 -6.58 27.18 11.03
N GLN A 19 -7.68 26.65 11.53
CA GLN A 19 -7.87 26.43 12.98
C GLN A 19 -6.87 25.41 13.53
N PHE A 20 -6.50 24.38 12.75
CA PHE A 20 -5.49 23.39 13.16
C PHE A 20 -4.05 23.93 13.08
N LYS A 21 -3.74 24.85 12.17
CA LYS A 21 -2.41 25.51 12.09
C LYS A 21 -2.12 26.41 13.28
N ASN A 22 -3.14 26.90 13.97
CA ASN A 22 -3.02 27.77 15.15
C ASN A 22 -3.08 27.01 16.50
N LEU A 23 -3.27 25.70 16.48
CA LEU A 23 -3.12 24.85 17.66
C LEU A 23 -1.64 24.62 17.92
N ASP A 24 -1.21 24.96 19.14
CA ASP A 24 0.15 24.70 19.62
C ASP A 24 0.34 23.17 19.70
N ILE A 25 0.86 22.58 18.61
CA ILE A 25 0.88 21.13 18.31
C ILE A 25 1.65 20.35 19.39
N LEU A 26 2.52 21.02 20.14
CA LEU A 26 3.29 20.42 21.23
C LEU A 26 2.47 20.04 22.47
N LYS A 27 1.14 20.28 22.48
CA LYS A 27 0.24 19.95 23.60
C LYS A 27 -1.10 19.37 23.17
N VAL A 28 -1.17 18.72 22.02
CA VAL A 28 -2.41 18.08 21.57
C VAL A 28 -2.65 16.83 22.42
N ASP A 29 -3.74 16.85 23.21
CA ASP A 29 -4.15 15.66 23.94
C ASP A 29 -4.66 14.58 22.97
N ARG A 30 -4.58 13.31 23.41
CA ARG A 30 -5.02 12.13 22.63
C ARG A 30 -6.40 12.29 21.99
N ARG A 31 -7.31 12.96 22.68
CA ARG A 31 -8.69 13.13 22.24
C ARG A 31 -8.79 14.13 21.07
N THR A 32 -7.99 15.17 21.10
CA THR A 32 -7.90 16.19 20.04
C THR A 32 -7.18 15.61 18.83
N PHE A 33 -6.12 14.81 19.04
CA PHE A 33 -5.44 14.04 17.98
C PHE A 33 -6.40 13.10 17.26
N LEU A 34 -7.13 12.26 17.99
CA LEU A 34 -8.08 11.31 17.39
C LEU A 34 -9.22 12.01 16.65
N LYS A 35 -9.66 13.19 17.13
CA LYS A 35 -10.60 14.05 16.40
C LYS A 35 -10.00 14.61 15.11
N ALA A 36 -8.71 14.97 15.12
CA ALA A 36 -8.00 15.47 13.94
C ALA A 36 -7.78 14.34 12.90
N VAL A 37 -7.32 13.16 13.31
CA VAL A 37 -7.26 11.96 12.45
C VAL A 37 -8.63 11.65 11.88
N ALA A 38 -9.66 11.74 12.71
CA ALA A 38 -11.03 11.59 12.30
C ALA A 38 -11.45 12.65 11.27
N ALA A 39 -11.08 13.89 11.42
CA ALA A 39 -11.45 14.98 10.50
C ALA A 39 -10.68 14.94 9.16
N LEU A 40 -9.45 14.43 9.16
CA LEU A 40 -8.57 14.37 7.98
C LEU A 40 -8.68 13.07 7.20
N GLY A 41 -9.12 12.00 7.86
CA GLY A 41 -9.12 10.62 7.36
C GLY A 41 -10.29 10.20 6.49
N ALA A 42 -10.80 11.04 5.60
CA ALA A 42 -11.94 10.78 4.74
C ALA A 42 -13.31 10.78 5.46
N THR A 43 -14.22 11.53 4.92
CA THR A 43 -15.60 11.69 5.37
C THR A 43 -16.37 10.38 5.60
N SER A 44 -15.96 9.28 4.96
CA SER A 44 -16.56 7.96 5.13
C SER A 44 -16.05 7.19 6.37
N PHE A 45 -14.79 7.35 6.78
CA PHE A 45 -14.26 6.65 7.94
C PHE A 45 -14.76 7.28 9.26
N VAL A 46 -14.85 8.60 9.29
CA VAL A 46 -15.25 9.39 10.47
C VAL A 46 -16.74 9.34 10.74
N SER A 47 -17.58 9.39 9.72
CA SER A 47 -19.04 9.30 9.91
C SER A 47 -19.47 7.95 10.49
N ILE A 48 -18.70 6.90 10.22
CA ILE A 48 -18.99 5.55 10.71
C ILE A 48 -18.39 5.30 12.11
N TYR A 49 -17.24 5.92 12.43
CA TYR A 49 -16.41 5.53 13.57
C TYR A 49 -16.11 6.62 14.62
N GLY A 50 -16.51 7.88 14.42
CA GLY A 50 -16.16 9.02 15.28
C GLY A 50 -16.51 8.85 16.77
N ASN A 51 -17.67 8.27 17.09
CA ASN A 51 -18.09 8.07 18.48
C ASN A 51 -17.37 6.91 19.19
N GLN A 52 -16.75 6.01 18.44
CA GLN A 52 -16.05 4.83 18.98
C GLN A 52 -14.54 5.11 19.12
N LEU A 53 -14.01 6.07 18.37
CA LEU A 53 -12.65 6.59 18.57
C LEU A 53 -12.44 7.13 19.98
N VAL A 54 -13.48 7.70 20.59
CA VAL A 54 -13.44 8.26 21.95
C VAL A 54 -13.34 7.18 23.03
N LYS A 55 -13.87 5.98 22.79
CA LYS A 55 -13.79 4.84 23.72
C LYS A 55 -12.44 4.11 23.68
N ALA A 56 -11.68 4.34 22.63
CA ALA A 56 -10.39 3.69 22.40
C ALA A 56 -9.22 4.32 23.22
N LEU A 57 -9.52 5.29 24.09
CA LEU A 57 -8.53 6.00 24.88
C LEU A 57 -7.99 5.19 26.09
N GLU A 58 -8.47 3.97 26.30
CA GLU A 58 -8.05 3.07 27.39
C GLU A 58 -7.17 1.90 26.88
N PHE A 59 -6.45 2.10 25.75
CA PHE A 59 -5.61 1.03 25.22
C PHE A 59 -4.42 0.73 26.13
N SER A 60 -4.19 -0.56 26.33
CA SER A 60 -2.88 -1.05 26.72
C SER A 60 -1.84 -0.64 25.69
N GLU A 61 -0.60 -0.46 26.12
CA GLU A 61 0.52 -0.21 25.22
C GLU A 61 0.59 -1.29 24.13
N THR A 62 0.68 -0.87 22.87
CA THR A 62 0.79 -1.77 21.73
C THR A 62 2.22 -1.76 21.22
N LYS A 63 2.89 -2.89 21.33
CA LYS A 63 4.23 -3.08 20.79
C LYS A 63 4.18 -3.21 19.27
N VAL A 64 5.02 -2.47 18.57
CA VAL A 64 5.26 -2.60 17.13
C VAL A 64 6.72 -2.96 16.91
N LEU A 65 6.94 -4.09 16.26
CA LEU A 65 8.24 -4.57 15.82
C LEU A 65 8.32 -4.39 14.31
N TRP A 66 9.24 -3.55 13.81
CA TRP A 66 9.36 -3.21 12.41
C TRP A 66 10.67 -3.73 11.84
N LEU A 67 10.58 -4.69 10.92
CA LEU A 67 11.71 -5.34 10.28
C LEU A 67 11.92 -4.82 8.86
N HIS A 68 13.18 -4.72 8.47
CA HIS A 68 13.62 -4.30 7.14
C HIS A 68 14.24 -5.47 6.38
N GLY A 69 13.60 -5.87 5.28
CA GLY A 69 14.10 -6.89 4.35
C GLY A 69 14.90 -6.27 3.21
N ALA A 70 14.74 -6.82 1.98
CA ALA A 70 15.35 -6.22 0.79
C ALA A 70 14.48 -5.07 0.29
N GLU A 71 14.95 -3.84 0.47
CA GLU A 71 14.17 -2.63 0.25
C GLU A 71 15.06 -1.38 0.06
N CYS A 72 14.46 -0.20 0.03
CA CYS A 72 15.14 1.10 -0.13
C CYS A 72 14.93 2.05 1.05
N THR A 73 14.36 1.60 2.18
CA THR A 73 13.93 2.40 3.34
C THR A 73 12.86 3.46 3.01
N GLY A 74 12.31 3.41 1.79
CA GLY A 74 11.38 4.43 1.29
C GLY A 74 10.06 4.47 2.03
N CYS A 75 9.57 3.35 2.55
CA CYS A 75 8.32 3.30 3.31
C CYS A 75 8.50 3.88 4.72
N SER A 76 9.63 3.63 5.39
CA SER A 76 10.02 4.30 6.64
C SER A 76 10.13 5.81 6.46
N VAL A 77 10.86 6.27 5.43
CA VAL A 77 10.99 7.70 5.10
C VAL A 77 9.61 8.32 4.82
N SER A 78 8.75 7.60 4.09
CA SER A 78 7.39 8.07 3.83
C SER A 78 6.58 8.17 5.12
N ALA A 79 6.64 7.19 6.01
CA ALA A 79 5.96 7.23 7.30
C ALA A 79 6.43 8.40 8.17
N LEU A 80 7.74 8.69 8.19
CA LEU A 80 8.32 9.85 8.88
C LEU A 80 7.88 11.20 8.29
N ASN A 81 7.43 11.23 7.04
CA ASN A 81 6.86 12.41 6.39
C ASN A 81 5.37 12.62 6.69
N ALA A 82 4.78 11.86 7.61
CA ALA A 82 3.45 12.15 8.11
C ALA A 82 3.42 13.56 8.73
N THR A 83 2.35 14.31 8.48
CA THR A 83 2.28 15.74 8.88
C THR A 83 1.03 16.09 9.67
N ALA A 84 0.01 15.24 9.65
CA ALA A 84 -1.23 15.52 10.36
C ALA A 84 -1.95 14.20 10.76
N PRO A 85 -1.53 13.57 11.83
CA PRO A 85 -0.45 13.88 12.77
C PRO A 85 0.92 13.57 12.22
N ASP A 86 1.97 14.12 12.82
CA ASP A 86 3.32 13.66 12.55
C ASP A 86 3.56 12.26 13.13
N PHE A 87 4.69 11.67 12.78
CA PHE A 87 5.02 10.29 13.16
C PHE A 87 5.03 10.08 14.68
N VAL A 88 5.66 10.99 15.43
CA VAL A 88 5.80 10.88 16.89
C VAL A 88 4.46 11.08 17.59
N ASP A 89 3.70 12.09 17.13
CA ASP A 89 2.35 12.36 17.64
C ASP A 89 1.41 11.17 17.36
N ALA A 90 1.52 10.53 16.18
CA ALA A 90 0.76 9.34 15.84
C ALA A 90 1.06 8.16 16.77
N LEU A 91 2.34 7.86 17.03
CA LEU A 91 2.74 6.81 17.96
C LEU A 91 2.21 7.09 19.36
N SER A 92 2.41 8.31 19.85
CA SER A 92 1.99 8.74 21.19
C SER A 92 0.48 8.64 21.37
N ALA A 93 -0.28 9.13 20.40
CA ALA A 93 -1.74 9.16 20.46
C ALA A 93 -2.37 7.77 20.39
N LEU A 94 -1.77 6.87 19.64
CA LEU A 94 -2.23 5.48 19.52
C LEU A 94 -1.65 4.56 20.60
N ASN A 95 -0.85 5.11 21.54
CA ASN A 95 -0.13 4.36 22.56
C ASN A 95 0.72 3.22 21.96
N ILE A 96 1.41 3.52 20.87
CA ILE A 96 2.29 2.58 20.20
C ILE A 96 3.70 2.72 20.77
N SER A 97 4.24 1.60 21.24
CA SER A 97 5.65 1.44 21.54
C SER A 97 6.35 0.83 20.32
N LEU A 98 7.14 1.62 19.62
CA LEU A 98 7.98 1.13 18.52
C LEU A 98 9.21 0.49 19.16
N VAL A 99 9.09 -0.80 19.48
CA VAL A 99 10.09 -1.55 20.24
C VAL A 99 11.31 -1.94 19.44
N PHE A 100 11.18 -2.01 18.11
CA PHE A 100 12.29 -2.29 17.21
C PHE A 100 12.04 -1.63 15.85
N HIS A 101 13.06 -0.95 15.32
CA HIS A 101 13.09 -0.39 13.97
C HIS A 101 14.54 -0.16 13.55
N GLU A 102 15.04 -0.88 12.57
CA GLU A 102 16.47 -0.93 12.23
C GLU A 102 17.10 0.43 11.95
N THR A 103 16.36 1.38 11.36
CA THR A 103 16.90 2.71 11.01
C THR A 103 16.66 3.78 12.07
N LEU A 104 15.79 3.55 13.07
CA LEU A 104 15.44 4.55 14.10
C LEU A 104 16.03 4.22 15.48
N LEU A 105 16.42 2.97 15.72
CA LEU A 105 17.07 2.57 16.98
C LEU A 105 18.44 3.19 17.10
N ALA A 106 18.79 3.58 18.33
CA ALA A 106 20.16 4.01 18.67
C ALA A 106 21.10 2.82 18.89
N GLN A 107 20.54 1.67 19.31
CA GLN A 107 21.29 0.43 19.48
C GLN A 107 21.72 -0.13 18.12
N GLN A 108 22.81 -0.87 18.11
CA GLN A 108 23.31 -1.63 16.97
C GLN A 108 23.69 -3.05 17.39
N GLY A 109 23.79 -3.97 16.41
CA GLY A 109 24.31 -5.32 16.69
C GLY A 109 25.82 -5.25 17.00
N ILE A 110 26.24 -5.79 18.12
CA ILE A 110 27.66 -5.83 18.55
C ILE A 110 28.13 -7.27 18.58
N PHE A 111 29.12 -7.58 17.75
CA PHE A 111 29.74 -8.90 17.68
C PHE A 111 31.22 -8.82 18.05
N VAL A 112 31.66 -9.76 18.87
CA VAL A 112 33.09 -9.98 19.16
C VAL A 112 33.38 -11.45 18.86
N ASP A 113 34.34 -11.69 17.97
CA ASP A 113 34.70 -13.04 17.50
C ASP A 113 33.48 -13.85 17.01
N GLY A 114 32.54 -13.18 16.32
CA GLY A 114 31.31 -13.79 15.80
C GLY A 114 30.23 -14.12 16.83
N LYS A 115 30.41 -13.68 18.09
CA LYS A 115 29.40 -13.85 19.15
C LYS A 115 28.75 -12.51 19.49
N LEU A 116 27.44 -12.52 19.70
CA LEU A 116 26.71 -11.39 20.25
C LEU A 116 27.22 -11.08 21.66
N VAL A 117 27.44 -9.81 21.96
CA VAL A 117 27.90 -9.34 23.26
C VAL A 117 27.06 -8.17 23.74
N GLY A 118 26.96 -8.04 25.08
CA GLY A 118 26.20 -6.97 25.72
C GLY A 118 24.82 -7.45 26.19
N THR A 119 23.95 -6.50 26.41
CA THR A 119 22.55 -6.67 26.86
C THR A 119 21.60 -6.03 25.85
N SER A 120 20.31 -6.34 25.91
CA SER A 120 19.30 -5.84 24.95
C SER A 120 19.18 -4.31 24.91
N ASP A 121 19.51 -3.62 25.98
CA ASP A 121 19.56 -2.15 26.05
C ASP A 121 20.73 -1.55 25.26
N LEU A 122 21.76 -2.34 24.95
CA LEU A 122 22.95 -1.89 24.21
C LEU A 122 23.11 -2.57 22.85
N ASN A 123 22.50 -3.74 22.66
CA ASN A 123 22.64 -4.55 21.45
C ASN A 123 21.28 -4.88 20.83
N ALA A 124 21.00 -4.31 19.65
CA ALA A 124 19.75 -4.48 18.95
C ALA A 124 19.46 -5.92 18.48
N GLU A 125 20.49 -6.72 18.23
CA GLU A 125 20.31 -8.13 17.86
C GLU A 125 19.81 -8.95 19.05
N ILE A 126 20.35 -8.70 20.25
CA ILE A 126 19.87 -9.34 21.50
C ILE A 126 18.44 -8.87 21.78
N LEU A 127 18.16 -7.58 21.65
CA LEU A 127 16.81 -7.05 21.79
C LEU A 127 15.82 -7.75 20.84
N LEU A 128 16.19 -7.94 19.59
CA LEU A 128 15.35 -8.60 18.60
C LEU A 128 15.07 -10.06 18.95
N GLU A 129 16.10 -10.79 19.46
CA GLU A 129 15.93 -12.17 19.93
C GLU A 129 14.97 -12.26 21.14
N GLU A 130 15.11 -11.38 22.11
CA GLU A 130 14.22 -11.31 23.28
C GLU A 130 12.77 -10.99 22.87
N LEU A 131 12.57 -9.99 22.01
CA LEU A 131 11.24 -9.64 21.49
C LEU A 131 10.61 -10.78 20.69
N ALA A 132 11.41 -11.49 19.90
CA ALA A 132 10.93 -12.64 19.11
C ALA A 132 10.48 -13.81 20.02
N GLU A 133 11.05 -13.97 21.21
CA GLU A 133 10.63 -14.97 22.20
C GLU A 133 9.42 -14.49 23.00
N GLU A 134 9.35 -13.21 23.36
CA GLU A 134 8.26 -12.64 24.15
C GLU A 134 6.92 -12.68 23.38
N GLY A 135 6.88 -12.16 22.14
CA GLY A 135 5.66 -12.04 21.33
C GLY A 135 4.75 -10.89 21.78
N GLY A 136 3.48 -10.93 21.34
CA GLY A 136 2.49 -9.92 21.72
C GLY A 136 2.74 -8.55 21.08
N TYR A 137 3.09 -8.53 19.80
CA TYR A 137 3.34 -7.32 19.01
C TYR A 137 2.68 -7.40 17.64
N ILE A 138 2.46 -6.24 17.03
CA ILE A 138 2.20 -6.12 15.60
C ILE A 138 3.53 -6.14 14.88
N LEU A 139 3.72 -7.11 13.99
CA LEU A 139 4.90 -7.19 13.13
C LEU A 139 4.70 -6.37 11.86
N VAL A 140 5.50 -5.34 11.67
CA VAL A 140 5.59 -4.59 10.41
C VAL A 140 6.78 -5.11 9.63
N VAL A 141 6.56 -5.47 8.37
CA VAL A 141 7.63 -5.92 7.47
C VAL A 141 7.71 -4.94 6.32
N GLU A 142 8.84 -4.26 6.20
CA GLU A 142 9.23 -3.44 5.05
C GLU A 142 10.25 -4.20 4.22
N GLY A 143 10.07 -4.22 2.89
CA GLY A 143 10.96 -4.97 2.02
C GLY A 143 10.55 -6.41 1.76
N SER A 144 11.12 -6.99 0.72
CA SER A 144 10.89 -8.38 0.34
C SER A 144 11.79 -9.33 1.13
N ILE A 145 11.39 -10.60 1.19
CA ILE A 145 12.10 -11.64 1.92
C ILE A 145 12.79 -12.56 0.94
N GLY A 146 14.12 -12.66 1.03
CA GLY A 146 14.92 -13.54 0.19
C GLY A 146 14.85 -14.98 0.69
N ASN A 147 14.46 -15.90 -0.19
CA ASN A 147 14.49 -17.33 0.08
C ASN A 147 15.78 -17.99 -0.40
N GLY A 148 16.44 -17.38 -1.40
CA GLY A 148 17.62 -17.94 -2.05
C GLY A 148 18.94 -17.78 -1.27
N PRO A 149 20.03 -18.36 -1.79
CA PRO A 149 20.02 -19.42 -2.80
C PRO A 149 19.50 -20.76 -2.22
N ASP A 150 18.86 -21.53 -3.05
CA ASP A 150 18.41 -22.91 -2.73
C ASP A 150 17.61 -23.05 -1.41
N GLY A 151 16.77 -22.07 -1.10
CA GLY A 151 15.94 -22.05 0.11
C GLY A 151 16.67 -21.68 1.40
N THR A 152 17.95 -21.31 1.35
CA THR A 152 18.74 -21.00 2.56
C THR A 152 18.44 -19.64 3.18
N GLY A 153 17.87 -18.70 2.41
CA GLY A 153 17.67 -17.32 2.86
C GLY A 153 18.93 -16.45 2.92
N LYS A 154 20.11 -17.01 2.61
CA LYS A 154 21.42 -16.34 2.77
C LYS A 154 21.64 -15.15 1.85
N ILE A 155 20.74 -14.90 0.91
CA ILE A 155 20.79 -13.70 0.05
C ILE A 155 20.50 -12.41 0.83
N ASN A 156 19.84 -12.51 1.98
CA ASN A 156 19.52 -11.36 2.83
C ASN A 156 19.82 -11.73 4.29
N MET A 157 20.86 -11.09 4.83
CA MET A 157 21.39 -11.36 6.17
C MET A 157 21.31 -10.10 7.03
N ILE A 158 20.99 -10.29 8.31
CA ILE A 158 21.12 -9.30 9.37
C ILE A 158 22.01 -9.92 10.43
N GLY A 159 23.17 -9.33 10.65
CA GLY A 159 24.18 -9.96 11.50
C GLY A 159 24.53 -11.38 11.03
N ASN A 160 24.39 -12.35 11.92
CA ASN A 160 24.66 -13.77 11.64
C ASN A 160 23.40 -14.56 11.23
N HIS A 161 22.24 -13.91 11.16
CA HIS A 161 20.96 -14.54 10.86
C HIS A 161 20.48 -14.19 9.46
N THR A 162 19.77 -15.12 8.80
CA THR A 162 19.06 -14.77 7.58
C THR A 162 17.80 -13.98 7.95
N PHE A 163 17.44 -13.00 7.11
CA PHE A 163 16.20 -12.27 7.31
C PHE A 163 14.99 -13.22 7.29
N LYS A 164 15.06 -14.31 6.51
CA LYS A 164 14.07 -15.39 6.50
C LYS A 164 13.88 -16.02 7.87
N ASP A 165 14.97 -16.33 8.58
CA ASP A 165 14.91 -16.95 9.91
C ASP A 165 14.40 -15.98 10.97
N ILE A 166 14.81 -14.70 10.90
CA ILE A 166 14.30 -13.63 11.75
C ILE A 166 12.79 -13.48 11.54
N PHE A 167 12.35 -13.38 10.28
CA PHE A 167 10.94 -13.30 9.96
C PHE A 167 10.17 -14.55 10.45
N ALA A 168 10.72 -15.75 10.28
CA ALA A 168 10.09 -16.97 10.71
C ALA A 168 9.86 -17.01 12.24
N LYS A 169 10.85 -16.54 13.04
CA LYS A 169 10.75 -16.45 14.49
C LYS A 169 9.71 -15.41 14.92
N THR A 170 9.84 -14.19 14.43
CA THR A 170 9.00 -13.06 14.80
C THR A 170 7.55 -13.23 14.36
N ALA A 171 7.30 -13.71 13.12
CA ALA A 171 5.96 -13.93 12.60
C ALA A 171 5.17 -14.98 13.40
N LYS A 172 5.82 -15.98 13.96
CA LYS A 172 5.16 -16.99 14.81
C LYS A 172 4.53 -16.40 16.07
N LYS A 173 5.14 -15.37 16.64
CA LYS A 173 4.74 -14.76 17.91
C LYS A 173 3.95 -13.45 17.71
N ALA A 174 3.88 -12.93 16.49
CA ALA A 174 3.11 -11.74 16.18
C ALA A 174 1.60 -11.98 16.29
N ASP A 175 0.87 -10.98 16.79
CA ASP A 175 -0.60 -10.98 16.83
C ASP A 175 -1.18 -10.73 15.44
N ALA A 176 -0.56 -9.84 14.68
CA ALA A 176 -0.87 -9.54 13.29
C ALA A 176 0.39 -9.12 12.53
N ILE A 177 0.35 -9.25 11.21
CA ILE A 177 1.45 -8.84 10.33
C ILE A 177 0.95 -7.75 9.37
N ILE A 178 1.69 -6.66 9.24
CA ILE A 178 1.49 -5.63 8.24
C ILE A 178 2.64 -5.73 7.23
N ALA A 179 2.32 -6.13 6.00
CA ALA A 179 3.26 -6.07 4.89
C ALA A 179 3.25 -4.65 4.32
N LEU A 180 4.28 -3.87 4.62
CA LEU A 180 4.36 -2.45 4.36
C LEU A 180 5.16 -2.16 3.09
N GLY A 181 4.50 -1.54 2.12
CA GLY A 181 5.09 -1.28 0.82
C GLY A 181 4.97 -2.43 -0.17
N THR A 182 5.16 -2.14 -1.44
CA THR A 182 5.00 -3.12 -2.53
C THR A 182 6.05 -4.23 -2.47
N CYS A 183 7.24 -3.96 -1.95
CA CYS A 183 8.27 -4.98 -1.76
C CYS A 183 7.83 -6.04 -0.75
N ALA A 184 7.32 -5.64 0.41
CA ALA A 184 6.82 -6.57 1.42
C ALA A 184 5.53 -7.28 0.99
N THR A 185 4.69 -6.63 0.18
CA THR A 185 3.42 -7.23 -0.27
C THR A 185 3.59 -8.22 -1.40
N TYR A 186 4.36 -7.88 -2.45
CA TYR A 186 4.41 -8.63 -3.71
C TYR A 186 5.83 -8.99 -4.17
N GLY A 187 6.86 -8.54 -3.47
CA GLY A 187 8.25 -8.59 -3.89
C GLY A 187 8.74 -7.30 -4.54
N GLY A 188 7.88 -6.57 -5.28
CA GLY A 188 8.20 -5.25 -5.82
C GLY A 188 9.42 -5.21 -6.74
N ILE A 189 10.27 -4.20 -6.53
CA ILE A 189 11.47 -3.98 -7.38
C ILE A 189 12.47 -5.14 -7.30
N THR A 190 12.58 -5.81 -6.16
CA THR A 190 13.59 -6.86 -5.95
C THR A 190 13.38 -8.12 -6.80
N ILE A 191 12.17 -8.31 -7.35
CA ILE A 191 11.84 -9.46 -8.20
C ILE A 191 11.89 -9.18 -9.70
N THR A 192 12.41 -8.01 -10.12
CA THR A 192 12.37 -7.59 -11.52
C THR A 192 13.37 -8.29 -12.41
N ASP A 193 14.55 -8.64 -11.89
CA ASP A 193 15.62 -9.25 -12.68
C ASP A 193 15.38 -10.74 -12.87
N CYS A 194 15.19 -11.15 -14.12
CA CYS A 194 15.02 -12.56 -14.48
C CYS A 194 16.29 -13.40 -14.34
N ALA A 195 17.48 -12.80 -14.42
CA ALA A 195 18.74 -13.53 -14.31
C ALA A 195 19.05 -13.91 -12.85
N THR A 196 18.86 -12.97 -11.94
CA THR A 196 19.11 -13.17 -10.50
C THR A 196 17.86 -13.63 -9.75
N ARG A 197 16.67 -13.43 -10.29
CA ARG A 197 15.39 -13.74 -9.67
C ARG A 197 15.33 -15.17 -9.12
N LYS A 198 15.72 -16.15 -9.90
CA LYS A 198 15.71 -17.56 -9.49
C LYS A 198 16.73 -17.84 -8.40
N TYR A 199 17.90 -17.17 -8.44
CA TYR A 199 18.95 -17.33 -7.45
C TYR A 199 18.57 -16.64 -6.12
N CYS A 200 18.07 -15.42 -6.18
CA CYS A 200 17.71 -14.63 -4.99
C CYS A 200 16.38 -15.10 -4.39
N ASP A 201 15.44 -15.49 -5.23
CA ASP A 201 14.10 -15.97 -4.86
C ASP A 201 13.42 -15.05 -3.84
N PHE A 202 13.43 -13.73 -4.12
CA PHE A 202 12.73 -12.73 -3.32
C PHE A 202 11.22 -12.86 -3.49
N MET A 203 10.50 -12.67 -2.39
CA MET A 203 9.04 -12.74 -2.38
C MET A 203 8.45 -11.80 -1.33
N GLY A 204 7.17 -11.50 -1.47
CA GLY A 204 6.42 -10.79 -0.45
C GLY A 204 6.08 -11.69 0.74
N VAL A 205 5.46 -11.11 1.75
CA VAL A 205 5.05 -11.81 2.98
C VAL A 205 4.08 -12.95 2.66
N ASN A 206 2.93 -12.63 2.04
CA ASN A 206 1.88 -13.62 1.72
C ASN A 206 1.52 -13.68 0.24
N GLN A 207 2.21 -12.95 -0.61
CA GLN A 207 2.04 -12.94 -2.07
C GLN A 207 3.37 -12.75 -2.79
N THR A 208 3.42 -13.16 -4.05
CA THR A 208 4.54 -12.87 -4.95
C THR A 208 3.94 -12.54 -6.31
N GLU A 209 4.08 -11.29 -6.75
CA GLU A 209 3.36 -10.76 -7.93
C GLU A 209 1.84 -11.03 -7.81
N ASN A 210 1.24 -11.57 -8.87
CA ASN A 210 -0.18 -11.96 -8.92
C ASN A 210 -0.48 -13.33 -8.27
N LYS A 211 0.51 -13.99 -7.66
CA LYS A 211 0.35 -15.34 -7.10
C LYS A 211 0.15 -15.25 -5.59
N LYS A 212 -0.84 -15.97 -5.08
CA LYS A 212 -0.94 -16.23 -3.64
C LYS A 212 0.22 -17.13 -3.22
N GLY A 213 0.72 -16.89 -2.02
CA GLY A 213 1.83 -17.63 -1.46
C GLY A 213 3.15 -16.86 -1.60
N GLY A 214 3.53 -16.21 -0.50
CA GLY A 214 4.83 -15.60 -0.29
C GLY A 214 5.61 -16.40 0.75
N MET A 215 6.43 -15.70 1.53
CA MET A 215 7.26 -16.34 2.55
C MET A 215 6.43 -17.07 3.62
N MET A 216 5.24 -16.59 3.94
CA MET A 216 4.33 -17.29 4.86
C MET A 216 4.02 -18.72 4.40
N GLN A 217 3.78 -18.92 3.11
CA GLN A 217 3.53 -20.25 2.55
C GLN A 217 4.78 -21.13 2.58
N VAL A 218 5.94 -20.58 2.24
CA VAL A 218 7.23 -21.29 2.27
C VAL A 218 7.53 -21.81 3.67
N LEU A 219 7.21 -21.00 4.69
CA LEU A 219 7.45 -21.33 6.11
C LEU A 219 6.30 -22.10 6.77
N GLY A 220 5.20 -22.37 6.07
CA GLY A 220 4.01 -23.02 6.62
C GLY A 220 3.33 -22.23 7.73
N LEU A 221 3.44 -20.91 7.71
CA LEU A 221 2.86 -20.02 8.72
C LEU A 221 1.44 -19.61 8.32
N ASN A 222 0.55 -19.53 9.31
CA ASN A 222 -0.82 -19.06 9.14
C ASN A 222 -1.13 -17.97 10.17
N LYS A 223 -0.91 -16.72 9.80
CA LYS A 223 -1.16 -15.53 10.60
C LYS A 223 -1.96 -14.52 9.78
N PRO A 224 -2.77 -13.66 10.41
CA PRO A 224 -3.43 -12.57 9.69
C PRO A 224 -2.38 -11.60 9.12
N VAL A 225 -2.51 -11.30 7.82
CA VAL A 225 -1.63 -10.36 7.10
C VAL A 225 -2.47 -9.28 6.46
N ILE A 226 -2.13 -8.03 6.71
CA ILE A 226 -2.69 -6.86 6.05
C ILE A 226 -1.66 -6.32 5.07
N ASN A 227 -2.03 -6.25 3.79
CA ASN A 227 -1.15 -5.74 2.73
C ASN A 227 -1.38 -4.25 2.52
N LEU A 228 -0.34 -3.44 2.66
CA LEU A 228 -0.34 -2.00 2.38
C LEU A 228 0.66 -1.69 1.26
N PRO A 229 0.35 -2.04 -0.01
CA PRO A 229 1.26 -1.77 -1.11
C PRO A 229 1.34 -0.28 -1.43
N GLY A 230 2.50 0.11 -1.91
CA GLY A 230 2.87 1.44 -2.38
C GLY A 230 4.38 1.48 -2.53
N CYS A 231 4.91 2.29 -3.43
CA CYS A 231 6.35 2.42 -3.62
C CYS A 231 6.71 3.92 -3.68
N PRO A 232 6.86 4.53 -2.48
CA PRO A 232 6.61 4.01 -1.12
C PRO A 232 5.12 3.99 -0.72
N ILE A 233 4.83 3.55 0.51
CA ILE A 233 3.47 3.61 1.07
C ILE A 233 3.03 5.05 1.33
N HIS A 234 1.73 5.28 1.43
CA HIS A 234 1.21 6.54 1.95
C HIS A 234 1.21 6.53 3.49
N PRO A 235 1.70 7.58 4.17
CA PRO A 235 1.73 7.64 5.64
C PRO A 235 0.38 7.33 6.28
N ASP A 236 -0.69 7.94 5.77
CA ASP A 236 -2.04 7.74 6.31
C ASP A 236 -2.51 6.29 6.19
N TRP A 237 -2.14 5.57 5.13
CA TRP A 237 -2.54 4.16 5.00
C TRP A 237 -2.01 3.33 6.16
N PHE A 238 -0.78 3.59 6.58
CA PHE A 238 -0.16 2.90 7.71
C PHE A 238 -0.86 3.27 9.02
N PHE A 239 -0.88 4.55 9.38
CA PHE A 239 -1.41 4.97 10.68
C PHE A 239 -2.90 4.70 10.84
N LEU A 240 -3.70 4.90 9.79
CA LEU A 240 -5.14 4.59 9.82
C LEU A 240 -5.40 3.09 9.91
N THR A 241 -4.56 2.25 9.29
CA THR A 241 -4.68 0.79 9.42
C THR A 241 -4.36 0.35 10.83
N VAL A 242 -3.26 0.81 11.42
CA VAL A 242 -2.89 0.49 12.80
C VAL A 242 -3.98 0.97 13.75
N ALA A 243 -4.44 2.22 13.60
CA ALA A 243 -5.54 2.75 14.40
C ALA A 243 -6.81 1.89 14.27
N ALA A 244 -7.16 1.44 13.06
CA ALA A 244 -8.34 0.60 12.83
C ALA A 244 -8.21 -0.79 13.47
N VAL A 245 -7.02 -1.38 13.48
CA VAL A 245 -6.73 -2.64 14.19
C VAL A 245 -6.89 -2.44 15.69
N LEU A 246 -6.25 -1.41 16.26
CA LEU A 246 -6.31 -1.11 17.69
C LEU A 246 -7.73 -0.80 18.18
N LEU A 247 -8.53 -0.15 17.35
CA LEU A 247 -9.93 0.17 17.63
C LEU A 247 -10.87 -1.03 17.46
N GLY A 248 -10.36 -2.21 17.11
CA GLY A 248 -11.16 -3.40 16.81
C GLY A 248 -12.09 -3.21 15.59
N LYS A 249 -11.77 -2.26 14.70
CA LYS A 249 -12.51 -2.01 13.46
C LYS A 249 -12.06 -2.93 12.35
N ILE A 250 -10.79 -3.30 12.42
CA ILE A 250 -10.25 -4.42 11.68
C ILE A 250 -10.08 -5.55 12.69
N ASP A 251 -11.02 -6.48 12.67
CA ASP A 251 -10.86 -7.73 13.42
C ASP A 251 -9.83 -8.58 12.67
N VAL A 252 -8.66 -8.73 13.26
CA VAL A 252 -7.56 -9.52 12.67
C VAL A 252 -7.90 -11.01 12.57
N SER A 253 -8.94 -11.47 13.28
CA SER A 253 -9.45 -12.84 13.16
C SER A 253 -10.41 -13.02 11.98
N ASP A 254 -11.08 -11.94 11.51
CA ASP A 254 -11.95 -11.95 10.33
C ASP A 254 -11.72 -10.74 9.41
N LEU A 255 -10.76 -10.87 8.52
CA LEU A 255 -10.36 -9.82 7.57
C LEU A 255 -11.20 -9.77 6.29
N LYS A 256 -12.12 -10.73 6.05
CA LYS A 256 -12.83 -10.91 4.76
C LYS A 256 -13.69 -9.73 4.35
N GLY A 257 -14.35 -9.07 5.32
CA GLY A 257 -15.21 -7.91 5.05
C GLY A 257 -14.44 -6.64 4.69
N VAL A 258 -13.24 -6.49 5.24
CA VAL A 258 -12.46 -5.25 5.23
C VAL A 258 -11.42 -5.24 4.11
N LEU A 259 -10.79 -6.40 3.86
CA LEU A 259 -9.75 -6.53 2.84
C LEU A 259 -10.32 -6.97 1.50
N ASP A 260 -9.62 -6.62 0.42
CA ASP A 260 -9.88 -7.15 -0.91
C ASP A 260 -9.29 -8.58 -1.07
N SER A 261 -9.42 -9.15 -2.27
CA SER A 261 -8.99 -10.53 -2.56
C SER A 261 -7.48 -10.76 -2.42
N ILE A 262 -6.69 -9.70 -2.38
CA ILE A 262 -5.24 -9.73 -2.25
C ILE A 262 -4.75 -9.13 -0.92
N GLY A 263 -5.68 -8.94 0.03
CA GLY A 263 -5.35 -8.56 1.40
C GLY A 263 -5.14 -7.07 1.63
N ARG A 264 -5.59 -6.18 0.72
CA ARG A 264 -5.50 -4.72 0.89
C ARG A 264 -6.76 -4.16 1.53
N PRO A 265 -6.69 -3.18 2.45
CA PRO A 265 -7.88 -2.50 2.97
C PRO A 265 -8.66 -1.79 1.85
N LYS A 266 -9.91 -2.19 1.64
CA LYS A 266 -10.79 -1.66 0.57
C LYS A 266 -10.99 -0.16 0.65
N VAL A 267 -10.85 0.43 1.82
CA VAL A 267 -10.98 1.88 2.04
C VAL A 267 -9.88 2.67 1.33
N PHE A 268 -8.69 2.12 1.16
CA PHE A 268 -7.57 2.75 0.46
C PHE A 268 -7.41 2.21 -0.96
N TYR A 269 -7.84 0.97 -1.19
CA TYR A 269 -7.75 0.27 -2.46
C TYR A 269 -9.14 -0.17 -2.93
N PRO A 270 -9.98 0.78 -3.37
CA PRO A 270 -11.38 0.51 -3.71
C PRO A 270 -11.47 -0.43 -4.91
N PRO A 271 -12.09 -1.64 -4.77
CA PRO A 271 -12.10 -2.62 -5.84
C PRO A 271 -12.99 -2.21 -7.03
N ASN A 272 -13.93 -1.29 -6.82
CA ASN A 272 -14.92 -0.87 -7.80
C ASN A 272 -14.60 0.49 -8.45
N ALA A 273 -13.48 1.11 -8.13
CA ALA A 273 -13.05 2.38 -8.69
C ALA A 273 -11.56 2.36 -9.01
N THR A 274 -11.20 2.92 -10.14
CA THR A 274 -9.81 3.08 -10.52
C THR A 274 -9.27 4.45 -10.14
N LEU A 275 -7.97 4.57 -10.06
CA LEU A 275 -7.31 5.86 -9.87
C LEU A 275 -7.67 6.86 -10.98
N HIS A 276 -7.92 6.37 -12.20
CA HIS A 276 -8.31 7.19 -13.34
C HIS A 276 -9.68 7.85 -13.17
N ASP A 277 -10.62 7.19 -12.47
CA ASP A 277 -11.98 7.73 -12.28
C ASP A 277 -11.98 9.04 -11.50
N ASN A 278 -11.07 9.20 -10.55
CA ASN A 278 -10.90 10.41 -9.74
C ASN A 278 -9.67 11.24 -10.13
N CYS A 279 -9.06 10.95 -11.30
CA CYS A 279 -7.86 11.65 -11.75
C CYS A 279 -8.17 13.11 -12.08
N PRO A 280 -7.41 14.11 -11.60
CA PRO A 280 -7.62 15.51 -11.95
C PRO A 280 -7.42 15.81 -13.44
N ARG A 281 -6.78 14.88 -14.17
CA ARG A 281 -6.60 14.96 -15.65
C ARG A 281 -7.66 14.18 -16.43
N ARG A 282 -8.67 13.59 -15.76
CA ARG A 282 -9.73 12.80 -16.41
C ARG A 282 -10.45 13.60 -17.52
N GLY A 283 -10.78 14.86 -17.27
CA GLY A 283 -11.46 15.69 -18.26
C GLY A 283 -10.65 15.95 -19.53
N PHE A 284 -9.33 15.87 -19.51
CA PHE A 284 -8.51 15.90 -20.72
C PHE A 284 -8.62 14.60 -21.50
N TYR A 285 -8.62 13.46 -20.81
CA TYR A 285 -8.85 12.15 -21.43
C TYR A 285 -10.18 12.10 -22.16
N ASP A 286 -11.27 12.51 -21.50
CA ASP A 286 -12.62 12.47 -22.06
C ASP A 286 -12.79 13.38 -23.30
N ARG A 287 -11.97 14.42 -23.41
CA ARG A 287 -11.91 15.30 -24.59
C ARG A 287 -10.87 14.90 -25.64
N GLY A 288 -10.15 13.79 -25.42
CA GLY A 288 -9.11 13.31 -26.33
C GLY A 288 -7.83 14.16 -26.34
N VAL A 289 -7.62 15.03 -25.32
CA VAL A 289 -6.41 15.84 -25.16
C VAL A 289 -5.36 15.00 -24.45
N LEU A 290 -4.56 14.27 -25.21
CA LEU A 290 -3.60 13.29 -24.73
C LEU A 290 -2.18 13.79 -25.00
N ASP A 291 -1.37 13.89 -23.93
CA ASP A 291 0.03 14.29 -24.01
C ASP A 291 0.86 13.24 -24.74
N LYS A 292 1.64 13.68 -25.72
CA LYS A 292 2.63 12.85 -26.42
C LYS A 292 4.02 12.97 -25.82
N ARG A 293 4.26 14.00 -25.03
CA ARG A 293 5.49 14.31 -24.32
C ARG A 293 5.15 14.88 -22.95
N PHE A 294 6.11 14.89 -22.05
CA PHE A 294 5.96 15.53 -20.75
C PHE A 294 5.71 17.03 -20.91
N ALA A 295 4.97 17.63 -19.97
CA ALA A 295 4.69 19.06 -19.86
C ALA A 295 3.77 19.67 -20.94
N GLU A 296 3.01 18.86 -21.68
CA GLU A 296 2.02 19.38 -22.63
C GLU A 296 0.70 19.79 -21.95
N GLY A 297 0.44 19.31 -20.75
CA GLY A 297 -0.69 19.75 -19.90
C GLY A 297 -1.99 18.97 -20.07
N GLY A 298 -2.05 17.95 -20.92
CA GLY A 298 -3.19 17.06 -21.15
C GLY A 298 -3.15 15.79 -20.29
N CYS A 299 -3.84 14.74 -20.73
CA CYS A 299 -3.83 13.42 -20.09
C CYS A 299 -2.56 12.66 -20.46
N LEU A 300 -1.93 12.03 -19.46
CA LEU A 300 -0.66 11.33 -19.59
C LEU A 300 -0.79 9.89 -20.14
N TRP A 301 -1.96 9.52 -20.64
CA TRP A 301 -2.22 8.17 -21.15
C TRP A 301 -1.21 7.72 -22.20
N LYS A 302 -0.97 8.53 -23.21
CA LYS A 302 -0.05 8.19 -24.31
C LYS A 302 1.41 8.14 -23.94
N ILE A 303 1.78 8.69 -22.81
CA ILE A 303 3.13 8.57 -22.24
C ILE A 303 3.19 7.53 -21.12
N GLY A 304 2.31 6.54 -21.15
CA GLY A 304 2.42 5.31 -20.38
C GLY A 304 1.75 5.32 -19.00
N CYS A 305 0.81 6.24 -18.74
CA CYS A 305 0.09 6.28 -17.47
C CYS A 305 -0.76 5.02 -17.25
N LYS A 306 -0.58 4.36 -16.10
CA LYS A 306 -1.29 3.13 -15.73
C LYS A 306 -2.52 3.37 -14.84
N ALA A 307 -2.90 4.63 -14.58
CA ALA A 307 -4.02 4.97 -13.69
C ALA A 307 -5.35 4.23 -13.94
N PRO A 308 -5.74 3.89 -15.19
CA PRO A 308 -6.96 3.12 -15.45
C PRO A 308 -6.97 1.68 -14.92
N TYR A 309 -5.81 1.17 -14.51
CA TYR A 309 -5.65 -0.21 -14.00
C TYR A 309 -5.29 -0.26 -12.52
N VAL A 310 -5.29 0.89 -11.86
CA VAL A 310 -4.82 1.03 -10.48
C VAL A 310 -5.99 1.31 -9.56
N HIS A 311 -6.07 0.52 -8.50
CA HIS A 311 -7.06 0.67 -7.44
C HIS A 311 -6.41 1.32 -6.23
N SER A 312 -6.58 2.63 -6.09
CA SER A 312 -6.00 3.39 -4.98
C SER A 312 -6.73 4.73 -4.80
N ASP A 313 -6.74 5.22 -3.57
CA ASP A 313 -7.30 6.53 -3.21
C ASP A 313 -6.34 7.72 -3.42
N CYS A 314 -5.18 7.51 -4.08
CA CYS A 314 -4.17 8.54 -4.31
C CYS A 314 -4.72 9.83 -4.93
N ALA A 315 -5.76 9.75 -5.79
CA ALA A 315 -6.35 10.93 -6.40
C ALA A 315 -7.18 11.76 -5.42
N LEU A 316 -7.76 11.12 -4.42
CA LEU A 316 -8.59 11.75 -3.38
C LEU A 316 -7.74 12.19 -2.19
N ARG A 317 -6.87 11.29 -1.70
CA ARG A 317 -6.01 11.52 -0.54
C ARG A 317 -4.85 12.46 -0.87
N LYS A 318 -4.22 12.27 -2.04
CA LYS A 318 -2.98 12.92 -2.46
C LYS A 318 -1.81 12.63 -1.53
N TRP A 319 -0.62 13.12 -1.88
CA TRP A 319 0.63 12.98 -1.16
C TRP A 319 1.09 14.33 -0.59
N ASN A 320 2.11 14.31 0.26
CA ASN A 320 2.70 15.52 0.85
C ASN A 320 1.64 16.42 1.51
N ASN A 321 0.95 15.86 2.49
CA ASN A 321 -0.13 16.55 3.21
C ASN A 321 -1.27 17.05 2.29
N GLY A 322 -1.72 16.18 1.38
CA GLY A 322 -2.83 16.51 0.47
C GLY A 322 -2.49 17.48 -0.66
N THR A 323 -1.19 17.79 -0.86
CA THR A 323 -0.78 18.82 -1.82
C THR A 323 -0.91 18.36 -3.26
N SER A 324 -0.44 17.15 -3.59
CA SER A 324 -0.35 16.70 -4.98
C SER A 324 -0.28 15.18 -5.10
N MET A 325 -0.41 14.68 -6.33
CA MET A 325 -0.22 13.29 -6.71
C MET A 325 0.55 13.19 -8.03
N CYS A 326 1.04 12.00 -8.38
CA CYS A 326 1.90 11.77 -9.55
C CYS A 326 1.39 12.46 -10.83
N MET A 327 0.14 12.19 -11.26
CA MET A 327 -0.41 12.76 -12.49
C MET A 327 -0.64 14.27 -12.37
N GLN A 328 -0.91 14.79 -11.20
CA GLN A 328 -1.12 16.23 -10.99
C GLN A 328 0.16 17.01 -11.23
N VAL A 329 1.30 16.47 -10.83
CA VAL A 329 2.63 17.07 -11.03
C VAL A 329 3.31 16.67 -12.34
N GLY A 330 2.60 15.95 -13.22
CA GLY A 330 3.09 15.61 -14.55
C GLY A 330 3.76 14.24 -14.67
N GLY A 331 3.79 13.43 -13.61
CA GLY A 331 4.30 12.05 -13.64
C GLY A 331 3.22 11.05 -13.99
N PRO A 332 3.35 10.23 -15.04
CA PRO A 332 2.42 9.14 -15.31
C PRO A 332 2.38 8.15 -14.14
N CYS A 333 1.19 7.60 -13.84
CA CYS A 333 1.07 6.54 -12.86
C CYS A 333 1.82 5.28 -13.34
N ILE A 334 2.64 4.71 -12.48
CA ILE A 334 3.43 3.50 -12.75
C ILE A 334 2.83 2.23 -12.11
N ALA A 335 1.61 2.30 -11.60
CA ALA A 335 0.91 1.20 -10.94
C ALA A 335 1.62 0.66 -9.67
N CYS A 336 2.28 1.50 -8.91
CA CYS A 336 3.15 1.10 -7.80
C CYS A 336 2.43 0.36 -6.64
N VAL A 337 1.10 0.38 -6.59
CA VAL A 337 0.28 -0.33 -5.59
C VAL A 337 -0.27 -1.67 -6.09
N GLU A 338 -0.07 -1.99 -7.37
CA GLU A 338 -0.66 -3.18 -7.96
C GLU A 338 0.32 -4.36 -8.01
N PRO A 339 -0.18 -5.61 -7.94
CA PRO A 339 0.67 -6.80 -7.97
C PRO A 339 1.50 -6.95 -9.24
N ILE A 340 1.08 -6.30 -10.34
CA ILE A 340 1.82 -6.30 -11.60
C ILE A 340 3.09 -5.44 -11.58
N PHE A 341 3.23 -4.55 -10.56
CA PHE A 341 4.38 -3.67 -10.46
C PHE A 341 5.62 -4.42 -9.95
N PRO A 342 6.80 -4.21 -10.57
CA PRO A 342 7.00 -3.34 -11.73
C PRO A 342 6.89 -4.07 -13.08
N ASN A 343 7.11 -5.39 -13.15
CA ASN A 343 7.26 -6.16 -14.40
C ASN A 343 6.08 -6.00 -15.36
N GLY A 344 4.85 -6.22 -14.88
CA GLY A 344 3.64 -6.12 -15.70
C GLY A 344 3.21 -4.68 -15.99
N ALA A 345 3.80 -3.69 -15.31
CA ALA A 345 3.57 -2.27 -15.56
C ALA A 345 4.60 -1.66 -16.53
N MET A 346 5.69 -2.36 -16.81
CA MET A 346 6.71 -1.94 -17.77
C MET A 346 6.25 -2.13 -19.22
N PRO A 347 6.80 -1.36 -20.17
CA PRO A 347 7.75 -0.27 -19.98
C PRO A 347 7.09 0.96 -19.38
N PHE A 348 7.81 1.67 -18.49
CA PHE A 348 7.36 2.95 -17.96
C PHE A 348 7.58 4.06 -19.01
N TYR A 349 6.72 5.09 -18.95
CA TYR A 349 6.83 6.31 -19.77
C TYR A 349 6.80 6.07 -21.27
N VAL A 350 6.26 4.94 -21.71
CA VAL A 350 6.07 4.59 -23.11
C VAL A 350 4.57 4.35 -23.36
N GLU A 351 4.05 4.86 -24.48
CA GLU A 351 2.69 4.53 -24.90
C GLU A 351 2.55 3.02 -24.98
N THR A 352 1.65 2.45 -24.19
CA THR A 352 1.24 1.07 -24.40
C THR A 352 0.38 1.04 -25.63
N GLU A 353 0.88 0.45 -26.72
CA GLU A 353 0.11 0.20 -27.94
C GLU A 353 -1.19 -0.50 -27.54
N SER A 354 -2.28 0.24 -27.62
CA SER A 354 -3.63 -0.13 -27.27
C SER A 354 -3.81 -0.69 -25.83
N ALA A 355 -4.78 -0.17 -25.14
CA ALA A 355 -5.30 -0.63 -23.84
C ALA A 355 -5.71 -2.13 -23.82
N GLY A 356 -5.18 -2.92 -24.71
CA GLY A 356 -5.58 -4.28 -25.04
C GLY A 356 -4.65 -5.38 -24.59
N VAL A 357 -3.49 -5.09 -24.05
CA VAL A 357 -2.55 -6.15 -23.67
C VAL A 357 -2.23 -6.16 -22.17
N LEU A 358 -3.13 -5.67 -21.32
CA LEU A 358 -3.07 -6.03 -19.92
C LEU A 358 -3.71 -7.43 -19.78
N PHE A 359 -2.97 -8.41 -19.29
CA PHE A 359 -3.34 -9.83 -19.19
C PHE A 359 -3.22 -10.65 -20.48
N GLY A 360 -2.46 -10.20 -21.49
CA GLY A 360 -2.24 -10.96 -22.72
C GLY A 360 -3.44 -11.04 -23.66
N VAL A 361 -4.49 -10.25 -23.42
CA VAL A 361 -5.70 -10.21 -24.25
C VAL A 361 -5.83 -8.85 -24.93
N ASN A 362 -5.85 -8.83 -26.25
CA ASN A 362 -6.02 -7.63 -27.04
C ASN A 362 -7.52 -7.23 -27.06
N LEU A 363 -7.91 -6.18 -26.31
CA LEU A 363 -9.28 -5.66 -26.26
C LEU A 363 -9.79 -5.23 -27.64
N GLY A 364 -8.88 -4.81 -28.55
CA GLY A 364 -9.22 -4.59 -29.95
C GLY A 364 -9.71 -5.87 -30.64
N THR A 365 -9.14 -7.03 -30.29
CA THR A 365 -9.58 -8.32 -30.80
C THR A 365 -10.92 -8.74 -30.21
N ILE A 366 -11.15 -8.48 -28.91
CA ILE A 366 -12.44 -8.77 -28.26
C ILE A 366 -13.55 -7.87 -28.81
N SER A 367 -13.29 -6.57 -29.01
CA SER A 367 -14.28 -5.68 -29.61
C SER A 367 -14.55 -6.02 -31.07
N ALA A 368 -13.52 -6.41 -31.85
CA ALA A 368 -13.70 -6.87 -33.22
C ALA A 368 -14.48 -8.19 -33.29
N LEU A 369 -14.23 -9.13 -32.38
CA LEU A 369 -14.99 -10.38 -32.25
C LEU A 369 -16.44 -10.14 -31.81
N ALA A 370 -16.67 -9.22 -30.87
CA ALA A 370 -18.01 -8.87 -30.43
C ALA A 370 -18.82 -8.17 -31.52
N VAL A 371 -18.19 -7.26 -32.28
CA VAL A 371 -18.83 -6.61 -33.45
C VAL A 371 -19.07 -7.64 -34.55
N GLY A 372 -18.11 -8.50 -34.84
CA GLY A 372 -18.27 -9.59 -35.80
C GLY A 372 -19.42 -10.54 -35.45
N ALA A 373 -19.53 -10.95 -34.19
CA ALA A 373 -20.62 -11.77 -33.69
C ALA A 373 -21.99 -11.09 -33.78
N ALA A 374 -22.05 -9.78 -33.49
CA ALA A 374 -23.25 -8.98 -33.62
C ALA A 374 -23.72 -8.84 -35.09
N VAL A 375 -22.78 -8.64 -36.03
CA VAL A 375 -23.08 -8.56 -37.47
C VAL A 375 -23.58 -9.92 -38.00
N VAL A 376 -22.93 -11.03 -37.57
CA VAL A 376 -23.37 -12.39 -37.96
C VAL A 376 -24.76 -12.67 -37.39
N ALA A 377 -25.01 -12.35 -36.11
CA ALA A 377 -26.32 -12.54 -35.48
C ALA A 377 -27.41 -11.71 -36.17
N ALA A 378 -27.12 -10.46 -36.53
CA ALA A 378 -28.04 -9.60 -37.31
C ALA A 378 -28.30 -10.17 -38.70
N GLY A 379 -27.27 -10.66 -39.41
CA GLY A 379 -27.38 -11.31 -40.69
C GLY A 379 -28.25 -12.59 -40.64
N VAL A 380 -28.03 -13.46 -39.67
CA VAL A 380 -28.83 -14.67 -39.44
C VAL A 380 -30.28 -14.30 -39.10
N HIS A 381 -30.50 -13.24 -38.32
CA HIS A 381 -31.84 -12.76 -38.00
C HIS A 381 -32.58 -12.23 -39.23
N ALA A 382 -31.91 -11.46 -40.04
CA ALA A 382 -32.46 -10.95 -41.30
C ALA A 382 -32.84 -12.07 -42.27
N VAL A 383 -31.95 -13.07 -42.49
CA VAL A 383 -32.23 -14.23 -43.33
C VAL A 383 -33.41 -15.08 -42.78
N ARG A 384 -33.52 -15.27 -41.50
CA ARG A 384 -34.66 -15.96 -40.87
C ARG A 384 -35.99 -15.20 -41.04
N ARG A 385 -35.94 -13.88 -41.06
CA ARG A 385 -37.10 -13.05 -41.28
C ARG A 385 -37.60 -13.12 -42.72
N ILE A 386 -36.68 -13.05 -43.69
CA ILE A 386 -36.97 -13.19 -45.13
C ILE A 386 -37.58 -14.57 -45.46
N ASN A 387 -37.09 -15.64 -44.81
CA ASN A 387 -37.57 -17.01 -45.00
C ASN A 387 -38.90 -17.27 -44.29
N LYS A 388 -39.38 -16.42 -43.40
CA LYS A 388 -40.70 -16.52 -42.78
C LYS A 388 -41.79 -15.76 -43.55
N GLU A 389 -41.41 -14.87 -44.43
CA GLU A 389 -42.32 -14.05 -45.27
C GLU A 389 -42.50 -14.65 -46.69
N LYS A 390 -41.90 -15.82 -46.95
CA LYS A 390 -42.16 -16.69 -48.10
C LYS A 390 -42.94 -17.93 -47.64
#